data_8dff5a9e234169d60388b14b1c367178
#
_entry.id   8dff5a9e234169d60388b14b1c367178
#
_cell.length_a   1.000
_cell.length_b   1.000
_cell.length_c   1.000
_cell.angle_alpha   90.00
_cell.angle_beta   90.00
_cell.angle_gamma   90.00
#
_symmetry.space_group_name_H-M   'P 1'
#
loop_
_entity.id
_entity.type
_entity.pdbx_description
1 polymer ?
#
loop_
_entity_poly.entity_id
_entity_poly.type
_entity_poly.pdbx_seq_one_letter_code
_entity_poly.pdbx_strand_id
1 'polypeptide(L)'
;MPLAPPAGNSALRPVIITRPLQQASALARQIAARGRQPVVFPLLEILPLNDNAPLQAILGQLADFALVVFVSPNAIDAAFRHIAGWPRQLPIGIVGEGSRAALARHGLTAHNTTIFSPPDPARTDSEGLLQALDLDSLRGRQVLLVRGESGREFFADSLLAAGIKVQAVAAYRRQAPVLDASLRTRLQFLLDTENDWILTSSEALRHLVDLVQALAGGAGVAKIQQQKLLVPHARIAETAHTLGFTDVTLTASGDERLLDALQFPL
;
A
#
# COMPACT_ATOMS: atom_id res chain seq x y z
N MET A 1 6.41 31.38 47.32
CA MET A 1 6.55 30.24 46.42
C MET A 1 5.89 30.63 45.11
N PRO A 2 6.60 30.74 43.99
CA PRO A 2 5.97 30.95 42.69
C PRO A 2 5.29 29.64 42.23
N LEU A 3 4.02 29.76 41.84
CA LEU A 3 3.24 28.71 41.20
C LEU A 3 3.94 28.30 39.90
N ALA A 4 4.17 27.00 39.73
CA ALA A 4 4.62 26.44 38.48
C ALA A 4 3.60 26.79 37.36
N PRO A 5 4.06 27.14 36.16
CA PRO A 5 3.14 27.38 35.05
C PRO A 5 2.37 26.09 34.75
N PRO A 6 1.08 26.19 34.31
CA PRO A 6 0.32 25.00 33.92
C PRO A 6 1.02 24.30 32.80
N ALA A 7 1.12 22.96 32.90
CA ALA A 7 1.66 22.11 31.87
C ALA A 7 0.96 22.45 30.55
N GLY A 8 1.74 22.96 29.60
CA GLY A 8 1.23 23.40 28.31
C GLY A 8 0.45 22.28 27.64
N ASN A 9 -0.67 22.66 27.08
CA ASN A 9 -1.47 21.85 26.17
C ASN A 9 -0.54 21.45 25.01
N SER A 10 0.12 20.30 25.13
CA SER A 10 0.99 19.77 24.06
C SER A 10 0.08 19.46 22.89
N ALA A 11 0.03 20.40 21.94
CA ALA A 11 -0.71 20.18 20.70
C ALA A 11 -0.24 18.84 20.11
N LEU A 12 -1.18 17.93 19.92
CA LEU A 12 -0.86 16.60 19.38
C LEU A 12 -0.22 16.74 18.00
N ARG A 13 0.85 16.01 17.75
CA ARG A 13 1.62 16.07 16.50
C ARG A 13 0.72 15.81 15.29
N PRO A 14 0.90 16.50 14.16
CA PRO A 14 0.24 16.14 12.91
C PRO A 14 0.52 14.68 12.51
N VAL A 15 -0.45 14.06 11.84
CA VAL A 15 -0.32 12.68 11.35
C VAL A 15 -0.11 12.70 9.84
N ILE A 16 1.07 12.28 9.40
CA ILE A 16 1.46 12.29 8.00
C ILE A 16 1.07 10.97 7.35
N ILE A 17 0.21 11.01 6.34
CA ILE A 17 -0.26 9.84 5.60
C ILE A 17 0.47 9.77 4.27
N THR A 18 1.28 8.73 4.06
CA THR A 18 2.16 8.63 2.89
C THR A 18 1.62 7.76 1.75
N ARG A 19 0.41 7.24 1.90
CA ARG A 19 -0.27 6.45 0.86
C ARG A 19 -0.55 7.28 -0.39
N PRO A 20 -0.68 6.64 -1.57
CA PRO A 20 -1.21 7.31 -2.76
C PRO A 20 -2.51 8.07 -2.46
N LEU A 21 -2.68 9.24 -3.06
CA LEU A 21 -3.75 10.20 -2.74
C LEU A 21 -5.14 9.56 -2.67
N GLN A 22 -5.47 8.69 -3.61
CA GLN A 22 -6.78 8.02 -3.67
C GLN A 22 -7.04 7.09 -2.47
N GLN A 23 -5.99 6.54 -1.85
CA GLN A 23 -6.07 5.63 -0.71
C GLN A 23 -5.95 6.34 0.64
N ALA A 24 -5.50 7.60 0.65
CA ALA A 24 -5.27 8.36 1.87
C ALA A 24 -6.55 8.98 2.45
N SER A 25 -7.54 9.28 1.59
CA SER A 25 -8.69 10.13 1.95
C SER A 25 -9.59 9.54 3.05
N ALA A 26 -9.80 8.22 3.07
CA ALA A 26 -10.62 7.57 4.09
C ALA A 26 -9.95 7.65 5.46
N LEU A 27 -8.67 7.28 5.54
CA LEU A 27 -7.88 7.34 6.76
C LEU A 27 -7.74 8.78 7.28
N ALA A 28 -7.52 9.76 6.38
CA ALA A 28 -7.45 11.18 6.75
C ALA A 28 -8.74 11.65 7.43
N ARG A 29 -9.91 11.30 6.90
CA ARG A 29 -11.19 11.64 7.53
C ARG A 29 -11.35 11.01 8.91
N GLN A 30 -10.93 9.76 9.09
CA GLN A 30 -11.02 9.06 10.37
C GLN A 30 -10.08 9.68 11.43
N ILE A 31 -8.88 10.09 11.04
CA ILE A 31 -7.92 10.80 11.89
C ILE A 31 -8.50 12.15 12.31
N ALA A 32 -9.04 12.93 11.35
CA ALA A 32 -9.65 14.23 11.62
C ALA A 32 -10.87 14.11 12.55
N ALA A 33 -11.74 13.11 12.33
CA ALA A 33 -12.92 12.85 13.16
C ALA A 33 -12.56 12.52 14.63
N ARG A 34 -11.32 12.05 14.88
CA ARG A 34 -10.79 11.75 16.21
C ARG A 34 -9.95 12.90 16.80
N GLY A 35 -10.01 14.10 16.21
CA GLY A 35 -9.38 15.31 16.74
C GLY A 35 -7.88 15.48 16.44
N ARG A 36 -7.30 14.68 15.54
CA ARG A 36 -5.90 14.86 15.10
C ARG A 36 -5.87 15.54 13.73
N GLN A 37 -4.78 16.25 13.44
CA GLN A 37 -4.57 16.90 12.14
C GLN A 37 -3.93 15.92 11.14
N PRO A 38 -4.66 15.42 10.11
CA PRO A 38 -4.06 14.63 9.05
C PRO A 38 -3.38 15.51 8.02
N VAL A 39 -2.21 15.11 7.55
CA VAL A 39 -1.50 15.71 6.42
C VAL A 39 -1.23 14.62 5.39
N VAL A 40 -1.88 14.72 4.22
CA VAL A 40 -1.65 13.79 3.12
C VAL A 40 -0.39 14.20 2.37
N PHE A 41 0.64 13.35 2.43
CA PHE A 41 1.95 13.54 1.80
C PHE A 41 2.37 12.28 1.05
N PRO A 42 1.83 12.01 -0.15
CA PRO A 42 2.09 10.79 -0.88
C PRO A 42 3.57 10.66 -1.25
N LEU A 43 4.14 9.49 -0.98
CA LEU A 43 5.52 9.12 -1.32
C LEU A 43 5.58 8.11 -2.48
N LEU A 44 4.41 7.75 -3.02
CA LEU A 44 4.25 6.91 -4.19
C LEU A 44 3.14 7.50 -5.06
N GLU A 45 3.45 7.73 -6.31
CA GLU A 45 2.49 8.06 -7.36
C GLU A 45 2.14 6.80 -8.15
N ILE A 46 0.84 6.60 -8.37
CA ILE A 46 0.33 5.51 -9.19
C ILE A 46 0.00 6.10 -10.56
N LEU A 47 0.70 5.66 -11.57
CA LEU A 47 0.60 6.19 -12.93
C LEU A 47 0.17 5.10 -13.91
N PRO A 48 -0.52 5.47 -15.00
CA PRO A 48 -0.74 4.56 -16.11
C PRO A 48 0.59 4.04 -16.68
N LEU A 49 0.55 2.88 -17.32
CA LEU A 49 1.67 2.41 -18.13
C LEU A 49 1.90 3.36 -19.32
N ASN A 50 3.13 3.41 -19.81
CA ASN A 50 3.43 4.14 -21.04
C ASN A 50 2.83 3.45 -22.27
N ASP A 51 2.74 2.12 -22.25
CA ASP A 51 2.08 1.29 -23.26
C ASP A 51 1.13 0.30 -22.58
N ASN A 52 -0.16 0.38 -22.90
CA ASN A 52 -1.19 -0.52 -22.41
C ASN A 52 -1.50 -1.69 -23.37
N ALA A 53 -0.88 -1.76 -24.54
CA ALA A 53 -1.19 -2.81 -25.52
C ALA A 53 -0.95 -4.23 -24.97
N PRO A 54 0.13 -4.55 -24.24
CA PRO A 54 0.32 -5.87 -23.64
C PRO A 54 -0.78 -6.21 -22.61
N LEU A 55 -1.19 -5.24 -21.79
CA LEU A 55 -2.27 -5.41 -20.82
C LEU A 55 -3.60 -5.67 -21.53
N GLN A 56 -3.94 -4.87 -22.53
CA GLN A 56 -5.19 -5.04 -23.28
C GLN A 56 -5.26 -6.38 -24.00
N ALA A 57 -4.17 -6.81 -24.64
CA ALA A 57 -4.08 -8.08 -25.34
C ALA A 57 -4.37 -9.27 -24.41
N ILE A 58 -3.78 -9.28 -23.21
CA ILE A 58 -3.96 -10.37 -22.26
C ILE A 58 -5.33 -10.35 -21.60
N LEU A 59 -5.87 -9.16 -21.31
CA LEU A 59 -7.22 -9.02 -20.76
C LEU A 59 -8.31 -9.41 -21.77
N GLY A 60 -8.01 -9.37 -23.06
CA GLY A 60 -8.89 -9.92 -24.11
C GLY A 60 -8.97 -11.45 -24.12
N GLN A 61 -8.08 -12.12 -23.40
CA GLN A 61 -7.95 -13.61 -23.34
C GLN A 61 -8.28 -14.15 -21.94
N LEU A 62 -9.06 -13.44 -21.13
CA LEU A 62 -9.37 -13.85 -19.76
C LEU A 62 -9.96 -15.26 -19.63
N ALA A 63 -10.69 -15.74 -20.63
CA ALA A 63 -11.27 -17.08 -20.64
C ALA A 63 -10.23 -18.21 -20.66
N ASP A 64 -9.00 -17.94 -21.04
CA ASP A 64 -7.92 -18.93 -21.12
C ASP A 64 -7.29 -19.23 -19.75
N PHE A 65 -7.59 -18.40 -18.75
CA PHE A 65 -7.03 -18.52 -17.40
C PHE A 65 -7.94 -19.29 -16.46
N ALA A 66 -7.31 -20.03 -15.55
CA ALA A 66 -7.99 -20.75 -14.47
C ALA A 66 -8.24 -19.85 -13.26
N LEU A 67 -7.44 -18.80 -13.10
CA LEU A 67 -7.50 -17.83 -12.00
C LEU A 67 -6.83 -16.54 -12.45
N VAL A 68 -7.40 -15.39 -12.05
CA VAL A 68 -6.74 -14.09 -12.16
C VAL A 68 -6.44 -13.57 -10.76
N VAL A 69 -5.20 -13.22 -10.51
CA VAL A 69 -4.76 -12.66 -9.23
C VAL A 69 -4.44 -11.19 -9.39
N PHE A 70 -5.09 -10.34 -8.58
CA PHE A 70 -4.80 -8.92 -8.48
C PHE A 70 -4.03 -8.64 -7.18
N VAL A 71 -2.78 -8.21 -7.29
CA VAL A 71 -1.92 -7.99 -6.12
C VAL A 71 -2.18 -6.67 -5.38
N SER A 72 -3.07 -5.84 -5.89
CA SER A 72 -3.41 -4.55 -5.26
C SER A 72 -4.72 -3.96 -5.80
N PRO A 73 -5.36 -3.03 -5.06
CA PRO A 73 -6.48 -2.25 -5.57
C PRO A 73 -6.15 -1.50 -6.87
N ASN A 74 -4.92 -0.98 -7.00
CA ASN A 74 -4.48 -0.26 -8.19
C ASN A 74 -4.43 -1.16 -9.43
N ALA A 75 -4.06 -2.44 -9.27
CA ALA A 75 -4.06 -3.41 -10.36
C ALA A 75 -5.50 -3.66 -10.86
N ILE A 76 -6.47 -3.75 -9.94
CA ILE A 76 -7.90 -3.88 -10.26
C ILE A 76 -8.38 -2.64 -11.02
N ASP A 77 -8.23 -1.46 -10.42
CA ASP A 77 -8.73 -0.21 -11.02
C ASP A 77 -8.09 0.08 -12.39
N ALA A 78 -6.82 -0.29 -12.58
CA ALA A 78 -6.14 -0.14 -13.87
C ALA A 78 -6.65 -1.14 -14.92
N ALA A 79 -6.78 -2.44 -14.56
CA ALA A 79 -7.23 -3.48 -15.47
C ALA A 79 -8.68 -3.27 -15.91
N PHE A 80 -9.56 -2.88 -14.98
CA PHE A 80 -11.00 -2.68 -15.27
C PHE A 80 -11.31 -1.49 -16.18
N ARG A 81 -10.34 -0.64 -16.49
CA ARG A 81 -10.46 0.34 -17.58
C ARG A 81 -10.49 -0.31 -18.97
N HIS A 82 -10.04 -1.56 -19.06
CA HIS A 82 -9.88 -2.32 -20.30
C HIS A 82 -10.75 -3.59 -20.35
N ILE A 83 -11.49 -3.90 -19.27
CA ILE A 83 -12.36 -5.08 -19.16
C ILE A 83 -13.82 -4.62 -19.36
N ALA A 84 -14.47 -5.06 -20.44
CA ALA A 84 -15.88 -4.75 -20.69
C ALA A 84 -16.84 -5.62 -19.87
N GLY A 85 -16.44 -6.84 -19.50
CA GLY A 85 -17.21 -7.77 -18.69
C GLY A 85 -16.36 -8.88 -18.13
N TRP A 86 -16.68 -9.36 -16.93
CA TRP A 86 -15.95 -10.44 -16.28
C TRP A 86 -16.54 -11.81 -16.66
N PRO A 87 -15.70 -12.82 -17.04
CA PRO A 87 -16.19 -14.16 -17.33
C PRO A 87 -16.80 -14.81 -16.06
N ARG A 88 -18.05 -15.27 -16.15
CA ARG A 88 -18.85 -15.71 -14.98
C ARG A 88 -18.19 -16.76 -14.09
N GLN A 89 -17.36 -17.66 -14.66
CA GLN A 89 -16.74 -18.77 -13.95
C GLN A 89 -15.26 -18.52 -13.64
N LEU A 90 -14.72 -17.36 -14.00
CA LEU A 90 -13.31 -17.06 -13.76
C LEU A 90 -13.11 -16.56 -12.33
N PRO A 91 -12.45 -17.32 -11.46
CA PRO A 91 -12.22 -16.90 -10.08
C PRO A 91 -11.14 -15.82 -10.02
N ILE A 92 -11.19 -15.07 -8.91
CA ILE A 92 -10.27 -13.97 -8.62
C ILE A 92 -9.54 -14.25 -7.31
N GLY A 93 -8.21 -14.04 -7.31
CA GLY A 93 -7.39 -13.99 -6.11
C GLY A 93 -7.06 -12.54 -5.74
N ILE A 94 -7.18 -12.19 -4.47
CA ILE A 94 -6.84 -10.87 -3.92
C ILE A 94 -6.10 -10.98 -2.60
N VAL A 95 -5.29 -9.98 -2.26
CA VAL A 95 -4.46 -10.02 -1.05
C VAL A 95 -5.08 -9.30 0.16
N GLY A 96 -6.22 -8.62 0.02
CA GLY A 96 -6.79 -7.94 1.19
C GLY A 96 -8.07 -7.13 0.91
N GLU A 97 -8.61 -6.53 1.97
CA GLU A 97 -9.91 -5.86 1.96
C GLU A 97 -9.96 -4.64 1.02
N GLY A 98 -8.86 -3.89 0.89
CA GLY A 98 -8.77 -2.81 -0.09
C GLY A 98 -9.00 -3.28 -1.53
N SER A 99 -8.52 -4.48 -1.88
CA SER A 99 -8.77 -5.11 -3.18
C SER A 99 -10.20 -5.60 -3.31
N ARG A 100 -10.79 -6.13 -2.23
CA ARG A 100 -12.21 -6.51 -2.20
C ARG A 100 -13.12 -5.32 -2.46
N ALA A 101 -12.85 -4.20 -1.78
CA ALA A 101 -13.57 -2.94 -2.00
C ALA A 101 -13.40 -2.41 -3.44
N ALA A 102 -12.20 -2.58 -4.04
CA ALA A 102 -11.98 -2.23 -5.44
C ALA A 102 -12.82 -3.09 -6.38
N LEU A 103 -12.84 -4.41 -6.22
CA LEU A 103 -13.70 -5.30 -7.02
C LEU A 103 -15.18 -4.92 -6.91
N ALA A 104 -15.66 -4.62 -5.70
CA ALA A 104 -17.03 -4.22 -5.47
C ALA A 104 -17.42 -2.94 -6.25
N ARG A 105 -16.51 -1.95 -6.37
CA ARG A 105 -16.74 -0.76 -7.22
C ARG A 105 -16.92 -1.11 -8.69
N HIS A 106 -16.33 -2.21 -9.14
CA HIS A 106 -16.48 -2.73 -10.51
C HIS A 106 -17.58 -3.79 -10.62
N GLY A 107 -18.46 -3.90 -9.61
CA GLY A 107 -19.63 -4.79 -9.62
C GLY A 107 -19.32 -6.27 -9.34
N LEU A 108 -18.09 -6.61 -8.91
CA LEU A 108 -17.70 -7.98 -8.57
C LEU A 108 -17.68 -8.19 -7.05
N THR A 109 -18.48 -9.13 -6.61
CA THR A 109 -18.65 -9.50 -5.20
C THR A 109 -18.71 -11.02 -5.03
N ALA A 110 -18.68 -11.53 -3.83
CA ALA A 110 -18.82 -12.95 -3.55
C ALA A 110 -20.19 -13.55 -4.00
N HIS A 111 -21.19 -12.70 -4.34
CA HIS A 111 -22.47 -13.15 -4.84
C HIS A 111 -22.44 -13.54 -6.33
N ASN A 112 -21.51 -13.00 -7.10
CA ASN A 112 -21.45 -13.18 -8.56
C ASN A 112 -20.11 -13.69 -9.08
N THR A 113 -19.08 -13.82 -8.21
CA THR A 113 -17.75 -14.27 -8.59
C THR A 113 -17.08 -14.98 -7.40
N THR A 114 -16.37 -16.07 -7.67
CA THR A 114 -15.55 -16.72 -6.65
C THR A 114 -14.32 -15.84 -6.37
N ILE A 115 -14.15 -15.41 -5.12
CA ILE A 115 -13.05 -14.54 -4.71
C ILE A 115 -12.25 -15.23 -3.60
N PHE A 116 -11.00 -15.60 -3.92
CA PHE A 116 -10.03 -16.09 -2.95
C PHE A 116 -9.31 -14.92 -2.29
N SER A 117 -9.17 -14.95 -0.97
CA SER A 117 -8.43 -13.98 -0.18
C SER A 117 -7.78 -14.65 1.01
N PRO A 118 -6.75 -14.09 1.63
CA PRO A 118 -6.15 -14.63 2.83
C PRO A 118 -7.21 -15.00 3.88
N PRO A 119 -7.11 -16.18 4.51
CA PRO A 119 -8.08 -16.62 5.52
C PRO A 119 -7.95 -15.81 6.82
N ASP A 120 -6.75 -15.30 7.11
CA ASP A 120 -6.48 -14.43 8.24
C ASP A 120 -6.49 -12.96 7.79
N PRO A 121 -7.46 -12.14 8.25
CA PRO A 121 -7.52 -10.71 7.91
C PRO A 121 -6.29 -9.90 8.35
N ALA A 122 -5.51 -10.39 9.30
CA ALA A 122 -4.28 -9.75 9.75
C ALA A 122 -3.10 -10.00 8.80
N ARG A 123 -3.19 -11.00 7.92
CA ARG A 123 -2.14 -11.39 6.96
C ARG A 123 -2.54 -11.06 5.52
N THR A 124 -2.62 -9.77 5.22
CA THR A 124 -2.97 -9.26 3.89
C THR A 124 -1.75 -9.22 2.95
N ASP A 125 -1.16 -10.39 2.70
CA ASP A 125 0.05 -10.56 1.89
C ASP A 125 -0.08 -11.73 0.89
N SER A 126 0.92 -11.90 0.06
CA SER A 126 0.99 -12.98 -0.94
C SER A 126 1.05 -14.36 -0.29
N GLU A 127 1.69 -14.47 0.85
CA GLU A 127 1.84 -15.68 1.65
C GLU A 127 0.47 -16.16 2.16
N GLY A 128 -0.35 -15.22 2.66
CA GLY A 128 -1.72 -15.51 3.08
C GLY A 128 -2.63 -15.93 1.92
N LEU A 129 -2.49 -15.30 0.75
CA LEU A 129 -3.28 -15.70 -0.43
C LEU A 129 -2.92 -17.11 -0.90
N LEU A 130 -1.64 -17.49 -0.91
CA LEU A 130 -1.24 -18.86 -1.27
C LEU A 130 -1.90 -19.93 -0.41
N GLN A 131 -2.12 -19.66 0.89
CA GLN A 131 -2.82 -20.58 1.80
C GLN A 131 -4.31 -20.73 1.48
N ALA A 132 -4.92 -19.77 0.79
CA ALA A 132 -6.32 -19.80 0.41
C ALA A 132 -6.58 -20.52 -0.93
N LEU A 133 -5.51 -20.84 -1.68
CA LEU A 133 -5.62 -21.45 -3.00
C LEU A 133 -5.42 -22.97 -2.92
N ASP A 134 -6.23 -23.71 -3.65
CA ASP A 134 -5.99 -25.12 -3.93
C ASP A 134 -4.98 -25.24 -5.08
N LEU A 135 -3.68 -25.28 -4.73
CA LEU A 135 -2.59 -25.31 -5.70
C LEU A 135 -2.59 -26.59 -6.53
N ASP A 136 -3.06 -27.72 -5.98
CA ASP A 136 -3.11 -28.98 -6.71
C ASP A 136 -4.15 -28.94 -7.84
N SER A 137 -5.29 -28.30 -7.63
CA SER A 137 -6.31 -28.10 -8.66
C SER A 137 -5.86 -27.15 -9.78
N LEU A 138 -4.89 -26.28 -9.50
CA LEU A 138 -4.30 -25.34 -10.46
C LEU A 138 -3.07 -25.88 -11.19
N ARG A 139 -2.53 -27.03 -10.79
CA ARG A 139 -1.33 -27.62 -11.41
C ARG A 139 -1.50 -27.82 -12.92
N GLY A 140 -0.52 -27.35 -13.69
CA GLY A 140 -0.51 -27.38 -15.15
C GLY A 140 -1.44 -26.35 -15.81
N ARG A 141 -2.31 -25.66 -15.04
CA ARG A 141 -3.21 -24.62 -15.54
C ARG A 141 -2.53 -23.25 -15.58
N GLN A 142 -3.12 -22.34 -16.30
CA GLN A 142 -2.59 -20.98 -16.47
C GLN A 142 -3.25 -20.00 -15.50
N VAL A 143 -2.43 -19.25 -14.76
CA VAL A 143 -2.85 -18.20 -13.82
C VAL A 143 -2.33 -16.86 -14.33
N LEU A 144 -3.22 -15.86 -14.42
CA LEU A 144 -2.85 -14.48 -14.73
C LEU A 144 -2.56 -13.72 -13.44
N LEU A 145 -1.36 -13.12 -13.36
CA LEU A 145 -0.97 -12.25 -12.26
C LEU A 145 -0.96 -10.80 -12.74
N VAL A 146 -1.95 -10.00 -12.33
CA VAL A 146 -2.06 -8.57 -12.65
C VAL A 146 -1.44 -7.75 -11.54
N ARG A 147 -0.37 -7.00 -11.87
CA ARG A 147 0.49 -6.35 -10.88
C ARG A 147 0.95 -4.95 -11.33
N GLY A 148 1.71 -4.28 -10.49
CA GLY A 148 2.50 -3.12 -10.91
C GLY A 148 3.72 -3.54 -11.74
N GLU A 149 4.29 -2.62 -12.50
CA GLU A 149 5.48 -2.83 -13.33
C GLU A 149 6.68 -3.34 -12.51
N SER A 150 6.77 -2.95 -11.25
CA SER A 150 7.74 -3.46 -10.27
C SER A 150 7.03 -4.12 -9.08
N GLY A 151 7.70 -5.03 -8.40
CA GLY A 151 7.18 -5.71 -7.22
C GLY A 151 7.91 -7.01 -6.91
N ARG A 152 7.48 -7.72 -5.84
CA ARG A 152 8.08 -8.99 -5.44
C ARG A 152 7.68 -10.11 -6.40
N GLU A 153 8.62 -10.99 -6.71
CA GLU A 153 8.38 -12.18 -7.54
C GLU A 153 7.86 -13.37 -6.72
N PHE A 154 7.93 -13.29 -5.38
CA PHE A 154 7.62 -14.41 -4.46
C PHE A 154 6.33 -15.16 -4.80
N PHE A 155 5.25 -14.47 -5.13
CA PHE A 155 3.98 -15.12 -5.45
C PHE A 155 4.03 -15.88 -6.77
N ALA A 156 4.64 -15.30 -7.80
CA ALA A 156 4.85 -15.95 -9.09
C ALA A 156 5.77 -17.17 -8.94
N ASP A 157 6.89 -17.03 -8.23
CA ASP A 157 7.85 -18.11 -7.99
C ASP A 157 7.20 -19.27 -7.23
N SER A 158 6.37 -18.97 -6.23
CA SER A 158 5.65 -20.00 -5.45
C SER A 158 4.66 -20.78 -6.30
N LEU A 159 3.91 -20.12 -7.19
CA LEU A 159 3.00 -20.79 -8.12
C LEU A 159 3.77 -21.66 -9.15
N LEU A 160 4.88 -21.14 -9.70
CA LEU A 160 5.75 -21.88 -10.62
C LEU A 160 6.33 -23.11 -9.95
N ALA A 161 6.80 -23.00 -8.70
CA ALA A 161 7.31 -24.13 -7.92
C ALA A 161 6.24 -25.21 -7.66
N ALA A 162 4.96 -24.82 -7.58
CA ALA A 162 3.81 -25.73 -7.48
C ALA A 162 3.41 -26.36 -8.84
N GLY A 163 4.12 -26.08 -9.93
CA GLY A 163 3.82 -26.59 -11.27
C GLY A 163 2.67 -25.88 -11.99
N ILE A 164 2.36 -24.66 -11.59
CA ILE A 164 1.33 -23.80 -12.18
C ILE A 164 1.97 -22.90 -13.23
N LYS A 165 1.34 -22.72 -14.38
CA LYS A 165 1.83 -21.78 -15.41
C LYS A 165 1.42 -20.35 -15.02
N VAL A 166 2.38 -19.45 -14.88
CA VAL A 166 2.12 -18.08 -14.50
C VAL A 166 2.40 -17.14 -15.66
N GLN A 167 1.41 -16.31 -15.98
CA GLN A 167 1.60 -15.16 -16.87
C GLN A 167 1.41 -13.88 -16.05
N ALA A 168 2.46 -13.10 -15.91
CA ALA A 168 2.40 -11.83 -15.20
C ALA A 168 2.25 -10.67 -16.20
N VAL A 169 1.40 -9.70 -15.86
CA VAL A 169 1.23 -8.48 -16.65
C VAL A 169 1.21 -7.26 -15.73
N ALA A 170 1.94 -6.22 -16.15
CA ALA A 170 1.86 -4.92 -15.52
C ALA A 170 0.53 -4.23 -15.90
N ALA A 171 -0.12 -3.58 -14.92
CA ALA A 171 -1.33 -2.79 -15.14
C ALA A 171 -1.12 -1.31 -14.79
N TYR A 172 -0.11 -0.99 -14.02
CA TYR A 172 0.26 0.36 -13.60
C TYR A 172 1.74 0.44 -13.26
N ARG A 173 2.28 1.65 -13.22
CA ARG A 173 3.63 1.91 -12.72
C ARG A 173 3.59 2.75 -11.45
N ARG A 174 4.65 2.63 -10.66
CA ARG A 174 4.86 3.42 -9.45
C ARG A 174 6.11 4.25 -9.62
N GLN A 175 6.09 5.44 -9.07
CA GLN A 175 7.29 6.28 -8.99
C GLN A 175 7.29 7.12 -7.71
N ALA A 176 8.46 7.59 -7.33
CA ALA A 176 8.59 8.64 -6.33
C ALA A 176 7.98 9.94 -6.86
N PRO A 177 7.38 10.79 -6.01
CA PRO A 177 6.97 12.12 -6.42
C PRO A 177 8.19 12.95 -6.81
N VAL A 178 8.01 13.83 -7.79
CA VAL A 178 9.07 14.75 -8.22
C VAL A 178 9.28 15.83 -7.17
N LEU A 179 10.54 16.03 -6.75
CA LEU A 179 10.90 17.04 -5.76
C LEU A 179 10.87 18.45 -6.38
N ASP A 180 9.67 18.91 -6.75
CA ASP A 180 9.42 20.27 -7.24
C ASP A 180 9.45 21.32 -6.12
N ALA A 181 9.25 22.60 -6.44
CA ALA A 181 9.28 23.69 -5.47
C ALA A 181 8.21 23.54 -4.37
N SER A 182 7.02 23.05 -4.72
CA SER A 182 5.92 22.83 -3.77
C SER A 182 6.25 21.69 -2.81
N LEU A 183 6.71 20.55 -3.33
CA LEU A 183 7.08 19.40 -2.51
C LEU A 183 8.28 19.73 -1.60
N ARG A 184 9.27 20.50 -2.10
CA ARG A 184 10.40 21.00 -1.29
C ARG A 184 9.93 21.79 -0.09
N THR A 185 9.06 22.77 -0.29
CA THR A 185 8.54 23.63 0.80
C THR A 185 7.77 22.80 1.83
N ARG A 186 6.92 21.90 1.37
CA ARG A 186 6.14 21.02 2.25
C ARG A 186 7.02 20.06 3.03
N LEU A 187 7.99 19.40 2.37
CA LEU A 187 8.91 18.45 3.02
C LEU A 187 9.79 19.16 4.03
N GLN A 188 10.29 20.37 3.72
CA GLN A 188 11.07 21.17 4.67
C GLN A 188 10.26 21.49 5.92
N PHE A 189 9.01 21.93 5.75
CA PHE A 189 8.12 22.18 6.89
C PHE A 189 7.91 20.93 7.76
N LEU A 190 7.71 19.76 7.14
CA LEU A 190 7.56 18.49 7.85
C LEU A 190 8.84 18.03 8.57
N LEU A 191 10.02 18.39 8.06
CA LEU A 191 11.29 18.12 8.72
C LEU A 191 11.55 19.03 9.93
N ASP A 192 10.99 20.24 9.92
CA ASP A 192 11.18 21.24 10.98
C ASP A 192 10.10 21.15 12.08
N THR A 193 9.13 20.24 11.93
CA THR A 193 8.07 19.97 12.90
C THR A 193 8.09 18.50 13.35
N GLU A 194 7.64 18.26 14.58
CA GLU A 194 7.45 16.88 15.06
C GLU A 194 6.14 16.30 14.53
N ASN A 195 6.21 15.12 13.92
CA ASN A 195 5.08 14.47 13.28
C ASN A 195 5.03 12.97 13.60
N ASP A 196 3.83 12.38 13.49
CA ASP A 196 3.63 10.94 13.47
C ASP A 196 3.44 10.47 12.02
N TRP A 197 4.34 9.65 11.50
CA TRP A 197 4.32 9.22 10.10
C TRP A 197 3.70 7.84 9.94
N ILE A 198 2.66 7.71 9.14
CA ILE A 198 2.09 6.43 8.73
C ILE A 198 2.73 6.00 7.41
N LEU A 199 3.52 4.92 7.47
CA LEU A 199 4.25 4.34 6.34
C LEU A 199 3.79 2.91 6.08
N THR A 200 3.14 2.68 4.96
CA THR A 200 2.53 1.39 4.60
C THR A 200 3.28 0.65 3.48
N SER A 201 4.47 1.15 3.11
CA SER A 201 5.31 0.58 2.05
C SER A 201 6.79 0.81 2.33
N SER A 202 7.61 -0.24 2.23
CA SER A 202 9.08 -0.13 2.29
C SER A 202 9.64 0.71 1.13
N GLU A 203 8.98 0.72 -0.03
CA GLU A 203 9.35 1.55 -1.18
C GLU A 203 9.12 3.04 -0.88
N ALA A 204 7.94 3.38 -0.32
CA ALA A 204 7.64 4.75 0.11
C ALA A 204 8.63 5.26 1.17
N LEU A 205 9.06 4.39 2.08
CA LEU A 205 10.05 4.76 3.09
C LEU A 205 11.42 5.08 2.48
N ARG A 206 11.86 4.31 1.47
CA ARG A 206 13.11 4.62 0.74
C ARG A 206 12.98 5.94 -0.02
N HIS A 207 11.85 6.17 -0.70
CA HIS A 207 11.60 7.44 -1.38
C HIS A 207 11.62 8.63 -0.41
N LEU A 208 11.10 8.47 0.83
CA LEU A 208 11.19 9.52 1.85
C LEU A 208 12.65 9.88 2.15
N VAL A 209 13.49 8.88 2.40
CA VAL A 209 14.91 9.10 2.70
C VAL A 209 15.63 9.74 1.51
N ASP A 210 15.37 9.27 0.28
CA ASP A 210 15.98 9.82 -0.94
C ASP A 210 15.57 11.29 -1.17
N LEU A 211 14.28 11.61 -0.97
CA LEU A 211 13.77 12.99 -1.09
C LEU A 211 14.38 13.90 -0.02
N VAL A 212 14.49 13.42 1.22
CA VAL A 212 15.11 14.17 2.32
C VAL A 212 16.60 14.36 2.07
N GLN A 213 17.31 13.33 1.60
CA GLN A 213 18.73 13.42 1.23
C GLN A 213 18.94 14.45 0.12
N ALA A 214 18.08 14.48 -0.90
CA ALA A 214 18.15 15.44 -2.00
C ALA A 214 17.77 16.87 -1.59
N LEU A 215 16.93 17.03 -0.54
CA LEU A 215 16.50 18.34 -0.04
C LEU A 215 17.52 18.97 0.91
N ALA A 216 17.98 18.20 1.92
CA ALA A 216 18.67 18.70 3.11
C ALA A 216 19.92 17.90 3.50
N GLY A 217 20.34 16.96 2.67
CA GLY A 217 21.54 16.15 2.90
C GLY A 217 21.46 15.29 4.17
N GLY A 218 22.61 14.88 4.68
CA GLY A 218 22.70 13.99 5.86
C GLY A 218 22.08 14.59 7.12
N ALA A 219 22.11 15.90 7.31
CA ALA A 219 21.45 16.55 8.46
C ALA A 219 19.93 16.40 8.41
N GLY A 220 19.33 16.48 7.23
CA GLY A 220 17.92 16.22 7.03
C GLY A 220 17.55 14.76 7.29
N VAL A 221 18.38 13.83 6.82
CA VAL A 221 18.21 12.39 7.09
C VAL A 221 18.26 12.12 8.59
N ALA A 222 19.19 12.68 9.32
CA ALA A 222 19.26 12.54 10.77
C ALA A 222 17.98 13.07 11.47
N LYS A 223 17.40 14.18 10.99
CA LYS A 223 16.14 14.71 11.52
C LYS A 223 14.95 13.76 11.28
N ILE A 224 14.78 13.26 10.04
CA ILE A 224 13.64 12.39 9.73
C ILE A 224 13.76 11.04 10.48
N GLN A 225 14.95 10.53 10.74
CA GLN A 225 15.19 9.31 11.49
C GLN A 225 14.74 9.37 12.96
N GLN A 226 14.58 10.59 13.52
CA GLN A 226 14.07 10.81 14.88
C GLN A 226 12.54 10.96 14.94
N GLN A 227 11.85 11.01 13.81
CA GLN A 227 10.40 11.10 13.76
C GLN A 227 9.77 9.74 14.07
N LYS A 228 8.57 9.77 14.66
CA LYS A 228 7.81 8.57 14.96
C LYS A 228 7.20 7.97 13.70
N LEU A 229 7.46 6.69 13.47
CA LEU A 229 6.85 5.90 12.39
C LEU A 229 5.82 4.92 12.93
N LEU A 230 4.66 4.84 12.28
CA LEU A 230 3.67 3.79 12.46
C LEU A 230 3.65 2.93 11.19
N VAL A 231 3.91 1.64 11.34
CA VAL A 231 4.05 0.71 10.20
C VAL A 231 3.22 -0.55 10.44
N PRO A 232 2.43 -1.03 9.44
CA PRO A 232 1.52 -2.17 9.62
C PRO A 232 2.16 -3.54 9.46
N HIS A 233 3.42 -3.63 9.02
CA HIS A 233 4.08 -4.90 8.70
C HIS A 233 5.52 -4.94 9.19
N ALA A 234 5.95 -6.09 9.73
CA ALA A 234 7.31 -6.32 10.24
C ALA A 234 8.39 -5.96 9.21
N ARG A 235 8.21 -6.31 7.94
CA ARG A 235 9.15 -5.97 6.87
C ARG A 235 9.36 -4.47 6.69
N ILE A 236 8.33 -3.64 6.92
CA ILE A 236 8.47 -2.18 6.83
C ILE A 236 9.26 -1.68 8.04
N ALA A 237 9.01 -2.26 9.23
CA ALA A 237 9.77 -1.96 10.44
C ALA A 237 11.25 -2.33 10.26
N GLU A 238 11.56 -3.50 9.74
CA GLU A 238 12.93 -3.93 9.41
C GLU A 238 13.61 -2.96 8.43
N THR A 239 12.89 -2.54 7.38
CA THR A 239 13.40 -1.53 6.45
C THR A 239 13.65 -0.20 7.15
N ALA A 240 12.76 0.23 8.07
CA ALA A 240 12.92 1.46 8.83
C ALA A 240 14.16 1.40 9.73
N HIS A 241 14.36 0.32 10.46
CA HIS A 241 15.55 0.13 11.29
C HIS A 241 16.85 0.10 10.46
N THR A 242 16.82 -0.58 9.31
CA THR A 242 17.96 -0.60 8.36
C THR A 242 18.29 0.80 7.84
N LEU A 243 17.28 1.67 7.67
CA LEU A 243 17.44 3.05 7.24
C LEU A 243 17.74 4.02 8.42
N GLY A 244 17.92 3.51 9.64
CA GLY A 244 18.34 4.28 10.81
C GLY A 244 17.21 4.95 11.60
N PHE A 245 15.94 4.61 11.36
CA PHE A 245 14.84 5.11 12.19
C PHE A 245 14.83 4.42 13.56
N THR A 246 14.67 5.21 14.62
CA THR A 246 14.75 4.75 16.01
C THR A 246 13.40 4.61 16.70
N ASP A 247 12.41 5.43 16.33
CA ASP A 247 11.06 5.39 16.90
C ASP A 247 10.07 4.75 15.90
N VAL A 248 10.00 3.42 15.92
CA VAL A 248 9.18 2.63 14.99
C VAL A 248 8.15 1.82 15.77
N THR A 249 6.88 2.13 15.60
CA THR A 249 5.76 1.39 16.16
C THR A 249 5.19 0.43 15.11
N LEU A 250 5.38 -0.87 15.32
CA LEU A 250 4.74 -1.91 14.52
C LEU A 250 3.28 -2.08 14.99
N THR A 251 2.35 -1.92 14.07
CA THR A 251 0.93 -2.22 14.29
C THR A 251 0.55 -3.56 13.63
N ALA A 252 -0.73 -3.86 13.49
CA ALA A 252 -1.21 -4.88 12.57
C ALA A 252 -1.78 -4.22 11.31
N SER A 253 -2.15 -5.04 10.31
CA SER A 253 -2.76 -4.57 9.07
C SER A 253 -4.13 -3.95 9.29
N GLY A 254 -4.48 -2.96 8.48
CA GLY A 254 -5.78 -2.28 8.50
C GLY A 254 -5.73 -0.90 9.15
N ASP A 255 -6.66 -0.05 8.74
CA ASP A 255 -6.70 1.36 9.17
C ASP A 255 -7.04 1.47 10.68
N GLU A 256 -7.89 0.59 11.19
CA GLU A 256 -8.25 0.57 12.63
C GLU A 256 -7.02 0.38 13.52
N ARG A 257 -6.13 -0.54 13.16
CA ARG A 257 -4.90 -0.80 13.93
C ARG A 257 -3.91 0.36 13.89
N LEU A 258 -3.84 1.06 12.77
CA LEU A 258 -3.07 2.30 12.67
C LEU A 258 -3.67 3.40 13.55
N LEU A 259 -5.00 3.51 13.57
CA LEU A 259 -5.71 4.46 14.42
C LEU A 259 -5.56 4.14 15.91
N ASP A 260 -5.63 2.88 16.30
CA ASP A 260 -5.46 2.45 17.70
C ASP A 260 -4.05 2.78 18.24
N ALA A 261 -3.03 2.78 17.36
CA ALA A 261 -1.65 3.11 17.73
C ALA A 261 -1.38 4.62 17.81
N LEU A 262 -2.29 5.45 17.30
CA LEU A 262 -2.22 6.90 17.43
C LEU A 262 -2.79 7.34 18.78
N GLN A 263 -2.14 8.34 19.41
CA GLN A 263 -2.72 9.00 20.57
C GLN A 263 -3.75 10.04 20.09
N PHE A 264 -4.93 10.03 20.70
CA PHE A 264 -5.98 10.99 20.44
C PHE A 264 -6.24 11.86 21.67
N PRO A 265 -6.75 13.11 21.51
CA PRO A 265 -7.19 13.93 22.64
C PRO A 265 -8.33 13.21 23.38
N LEU A 266 -8.34 13.34 24.71
CA LEU A 266 -9.42 12.86 25.58
C LEU A 266 -10.67 13.72 25.43
#